data_06d0caf62d002787bd0729350e009433
#
_entry.id   06d0caf62d002787bd0729350e009433
#
_cell.length_a   1.000
_cell.length_b   1.000
_cell.length_c   1.000
_cell.angle_alpha   90.00
_cell.angle_beta   90.00
_cell.angle_gamma   90.00
#
_symmetry.space_group_name_H-M   'P 1'
#
loop_
_entity.id
_entity.type
_entity.pdbx_description
1 polymer ?
#
loop_
_entity_poly.entity_id
_entity_poly.type
_entity_poly.pdbx_seq_one_letter_code
_entity_poly.pdbx_strand_id
1 'polypeptide(L)'
;MGSVRVSVYNKTELLSTSGVLMQIMLAAPRGFCAGVNMAIECLDEAIRMFGPNIYVYHEIVHNRYVVERFTRQGVTFVEGISQVPEGSLLLYSAHGVSPQVRAEARTRRLQTIDATCPLVTKVHLEAIKFAREGYHIVLIGHAGHDEVIGTMGEAPRSISLVENVEEVDALPFPPDAKIAYLTQTTLSLDEANTVIERLKQRYPRIASPPKEDICYATTNRQEAVTGLVSEADVLIVLGSQNSSNSRRLMEIGQSSGKPAYLVDGAHELRPEWFAADQTVAITAGASAPEQVVQECVDYLVERFGASVREVTFRRESVSFPLPRELRVLKAHA
;
A
#
# COMPACT_ATOMS: atom_id res chain seq x y z
N MET A 1 -3.49 -4.83 -26.85
CA MET A 1 -4.33 -5.98 -26.51
C MET A 1 -3.42 -7.09 -26.00
N GLY A 2 -3.26 -7.20 -24.68
CA GLY A 2 -2.46 -8.24 -24.04
C GLY A 2 -3.31 -9.48 -23.80
N SER A 3 -2.86 -10.63 -24.26
CA SER A 3 -3.56 -11.91 -24.08
C SER A 3 -3.55 -12.32 -22.61
N VAL A 4 -4.72 -12.50 -22.05
CA VAL A 4 -4.93 -13.07 -20.70
C VAL A 4 -4.58 -14.57 -20.77
N ARG A 5 -3.59 -15.03 -19.96
CA ARG A 5 -3.30 -16.46 -19.81
C ARG A 5 -3.99 -16.98 -18.55
N VAL A 6 -4.79 -18.02 -18.73
CA VAL A 6 -5.47 -18.76 -17.65
C VAL A 6 -4.65 -20.00 -17.32
N SER A 7 -4.24 -20.16 -16.08
CA SER A 7 -3.65 -21.39 -15.56
C SER A 7 -4.63 -22.06 -14.62
N VAL A 8 -4.95 -23.34 -14.88
CA VAL A 8 -5.90 -24.11 -14.09
C VAL A 8 -5.13 -25.07 -13.18
N TYR A 9 -5.30 -24.94 -11.87
CA TYR A 9 -4.83 -25.93 -10.91
C TYR A 9 -5.95 -26.96 -10.67
N ASN A 10 -5.75 -28.15 -11.19
CA ASN A 10 -6.63 -29.30 -10.91
C ASN A 10 -6.04 -30.13 -9.78
N LYS A 11 -6.71 -30.15 -8.64
CA LYS A 11 -6.57 -31.21 -7.65
C LYS A 11 -7.97 -31.64 -7.20
N THR A 12 -8.30 -32.86 -7.51
CA THR A 12 -9.44 -33.68 -7.06
C THR A 12 -10.52 -33.94 -8.12
N GLU A 13 -10.43 -35.12 -8.74
CA GLU A 13 -11.62 -35.85 -9.19
C GLU A 13 -12.38 -36.33 -7.95
N LEU A 14 -13.64 -35.85 -7.75
CA LEU A 14 -14.69 -36.64 -7.09
C LEU A 14 -16.05 -35.96 -7.24
N LEU A 15 -16.99 -36.71 -7.86
CA LEU A 15 -18.43 -36.61 -7.83
C LEU A 15 -19.09 -35.46 -8.63
N SER A 16 -19.40 -35.79 -9.87
CA SER A 16 -20.37 -35.13 -10.74
C SER A 16 -21.79 -35.24 -10.16
N THR A 17 -22.25 -34.16 -9.55
CA THR A 17 -23.66 -33.77 -9.60
C THR A 17 -23.69 -32.38 -10.26
N SER A 18 -24.52 -32.22 -11.27
CA SER A 18 -24.65 -31.03 -12.11
C SER A 18 -25.20 -29.81 -11.33
N GLY A 19 -24.41 -29.27 -10.39
CA GLY A 19 -24.61 -27.99 -9.79
C GLY A 19 -23.43 -27.09 -10.15
N VAL A 20 -23.70 -25.85 -10.53
CA VAL A 20 -22.64 -24.84 -10.69
C VAL A 20 -21.98 -24.70 -9.33
N LEU A 21 -20.69 -25.07 -9.24
CA LEU A 21 -19.91 -24.92 -8.01
C LEU A 21 -19.33 -23.51 -7.95
N MET A 22 -19.13 -23.01 -6.74
CA MET A 22 -18.46 -21.73 -6.52
C MET A 22 -17.14 -21.66 -7.30
N GLN A 23 -16.88 -20.52 -7.92
CA GLN A 23 -15.63 -20.22 -8.58
C GLN A 23 -14.89 -19.12 -7.85
N ILE A 24 -13.61 -19.33 -7.58
CA ILE A 24 -12.71 -18.30 -7.08
C ILE A 24 -11.89 -17.78 -8.26
N MET A 25 -11.95 -16.46 -8.47
CA MET A 25 -11.07 -15.73 -9.38
C MET A 25 -9.98 -15.04 -8.53
N LEU A 26 -8.76 -15.52 -8.63
CA LEU A 26 -7.64 -15.00 -7.86
C LEU A 26 -6.86 -14.00 -8.69
N ALA A 27 -6.83 -12.74 -8.26
CA ALA A 27 -6.16 -11.67 -8.99
C ALA A 27 -4.63 -11.85 -9.04
N ALA A 28 -4.02 -11.55 -10.18
CA ALA A 28 -2.57 -11.34 -10.29
C ALA A 28 -2.29 -10.06 -11.11
N PRO A 29 -1.55 -9.06 -10.55
CA PRO A 29 -0.83 -9.12 -9.29
C PRO A 29 -1.74 -8.91 -8.05
N ARG A 30 -1.28 -9.42 -6.91
CA ARG A 30 -1.85 -9.23 -5.57
C ARG A 30 -0.75 -9.28 -4.52
N GLY A 31 -1.08 -8.91 -3.28
CA GLY A 31 -0.18 -9.06 -2.13
C GLY A 31 1.07 -8.18 -2.23
N PHE A 32 2.13 -8.56 -1.54
CA PHE A 32 3.33 -7.75 -1.34
C PHE A 32 3.91 -7.14 -2.61
N CYS A 33 4.12 -5.80 -2.59
CA CYS A 33 4.86 -5.09 -3.62
C CYS A 33 6.36 -5.03 -3.31
N ALA A 34 7.17 -4.55 -4.25
CA ALA A 34 8.62 -4.44 -4.06
C ALA A 34 9.03 -3.55 -2.87
N GLY A 35 8.31 -2.45 -2.61
CA GLY A 35 8.57 -1.57 -1.47
C GLY A 35 8.31 -2.25 -0.14
N VAL A 36 7.20 -2.98 -0.04
CA VAL A 36 6.83 -3.76 1.14
C VAL A 36 7.80 -4.91 1.36
N ASN A 37 8.14 -5.68 0.32
CA ASN A 37 9.14 -6.74 0.42
C ASN A 37 10.47 -6.22 0.93
N MET A 38 10.97 -5.09 0.40
CA MET A 38 12.21 -4.46 0.86
C MET A 38 12.12 -4.06 2.33
N ALA A 39 11.02 -3.45 2.78
CA ALA A 39 10.88 -3.00 4.17
C ALA A 39 10.80 -4.20 5.15
N ILE A 40 10.09 -5.26 4.79
CA ILE A 40 10.02 -6.50 5.57
C ILE A 40 11.38 -7.18 5.63
N GLU A 41 12.07 -7.34 4.50
CA GLU A 41 13.41 -7.91 4.44
C GLU A 41 14.42 -7.08 5.24
N CYS A 42 14.26 -5.75 5.23
CA CYS A 42 15.07 -4.84 6.02
C CYS A 42 14.95 -5.13 7.52
N LEU A 43 13.73 -5.32 8.03
CA LEU A 43 13.50 -5.63 9.44
C LEU A 43 13.94 -7.06 9.80
N ASP A 44 13.68 -8.05 8.95
CA ASP A 44 14.16 -9.42 9.14
C ASP A 44 15.71 -9.46 9.21
N GLU A 45 16.39 -8.73 8.35
CA GLU A 45 17.85 -8.65 8.34
C GLU A 45 18.40 -7.89 9.54
N ALA A 46 17.72 -6.82 9.97
CA ALA A 46 18.08 -6.10 11.19
C ALA A 46 17.96 -7.00 12.43
N ILE A 47 16.90 -7.81 12.55
CA ILE A 47 16.74 -8.79 13.63
C ILE A 47 17.88 -9.82 13.61
N ARG A 48 18.24 -10.32 12.43
CA ARG A 48 19.32 -11.30 12.28
C ARG A 48 20.66 -10.75 12.72
N MET A 49 20.94 -9.46 12.47
CA MET A 49 22.24 -8.82 12.76
C MET A 49 22.34 -8.30 14.18
N PHE A 50 21.28 -7.73 14.71
CA PHE A 50 21.30 -6.99 15.98
C PHE A 50 20.47 -7.63 17.09
N GLY A 51 19.76 -8.75 16.78
CA GLY A 51 18.79 -9.35 17.69
C GLY A 51 17.43 -8.63 17.68
N PRO A 52 16.49 -9.11 18.50
CA PRO A 52 15.08 -8.68 18.41
C PRO A 52 14.77 -7.34 19.09
N ASN A 53 15.71 -6.75 19.85
CA ASN A 53 15.46 -5.49 20.57
C ASN A 53 15.52 -4.28 19.62
N ILE A 54 14.60 -4.27 18.65
CA ILE A 54 14.49 -3.24 17.61
C ILE A 54 13.20 -2.47 17.83
N TYR A 55 13.28 -1.16 17.71
CA TYR A 55 12.14 -0.28 17.69
C TYR A 55 11.79 0.05 16.24
N VAL A 56 10.50 0.10 15.90
CA VAL A 56 10.01 0.53 14.61
C VAL A 56 9.07 1.72 14.80
N TYR A 57 9.32 2.80 14.08
CA TYR A 57 8.48 3.99 14.13
C TYR A 57 7.23 3.74 13.28
N HIS A 58 6.07 3.74 13.93
CA HIS A 58 4.79 3.29 13.42
C HIS A 58 4.85 1.82 12.93
N GLU A 59 3.84 1.35 12.22
CA GLU A 59 3.85 0.02 11.62
C GLU A 59 4.83 -0.04 10.45
N ILE A 60 5.64 -1.11 10.35
CA ILE A 60 6.59 -1.28 9.23
C ILE A 60 5.89 -1.19 7.86
N VAL A 61 4.69 -1.74 7.78
CA VAL A 61 3.71 -1.64 6.72
C VAL A 61 2.32 -1.78 7.35
N HIS A 62 1.29 -1.15 6.79
CA HIS A 62 -0.08 -1.26 7.30
C HIS A 62 -0.68 -2.65 7.05
N ASN A 63 -0.30 -3.60 7.88
CA ASN A 63 -0.83 -4.96 7.86
C ASN A 63 -0.69 -5.63 9.22
N ARG A 64 -1.81 -5.97 9.83
CA ARG A 64 -1.90 -6.57 11.16
C ARG A 64 -1.10 -7.87 11.29
N TYR A 65 -1.21 -8.76 10.31
CA TYR A 65 -0.45 -10.03 10.31
C TYR A 65 1.06 -9.79 10.36
N VAL A 66 1.56 -8.83 9.58
CA VAL A 66 2.98 -8.47 9.55
C VAL A 66 3.43 -7.87 10.89
N VAL A 67 2.66 -6.94 11.44
CA VAL A 67 2.94 -6.33 12.75
C VAL A 67 2.97 -7.38 13.85
N GLU A 68 1.96 -8.25 13.93
CA GLU A 68 1.90 -9.33 14.92
C GLU A 68 3.06 -10.34 14.78
N ARG A 69 3.47 -10.64 13.53
CA ARG A 69 4.62 -11.52 13.27
C ARG A 69 5.88 -10.95 13.92
N PHE A 70 6.18 -9.68 13.71
CA PHE A 70 7.39 -9.06 14.24
C PHE A 70 7.30 -8.78 15.76
N THR A 71 6.12 -8.44 16.25
CA THR A 71 5.90 -8.31 17.71
C THR A 71 6.19 -9.62 18.44
N ARG A 72 5.76 -10.76 17.89
CA ARG A 72 6.09 -12.09 18.44
C ARG A 72 7.60 -12.41 18.38
N GLN A 73 8.34 -11.77 17.49
CA GLN A 73 9.81 -11.88 17.43
C GLN A 73 10.53 -10.90 18.37
N GLY A 74 9.80 -10.07 19.12
CA GLY A 74 10.37 -9.14 20.12
C GLY A 74 10.62 -7.71 19.60
N VAL A 75 10.11 -7.38 18.39
CA VAL A 75 10.15 -5.99 17.87
C VAL A 75 9.11 -5.14 18.59
N THR A 76 9.46 -3.91 18.93
CA THR A 76 8.57 -2.94 19.56
C THR A 76 8.18 -1.85 18.55
N PHE A 77 6.90 -1.76 18.22
CA PHE A 77 6.35 -0.66 17.43
C PHE A 77 6.01 0.52 18.34
N VAL A 78 6.38 1.74 17.92
CA VAL A 78 6.21 2.97 18.72
C VAL A 78 5.54 4.07 17.91
N GLU A 79 4.68 4.84 18.58
CA GLU A 79 3.98 5.99 17.97
C GLU A 79 4.79 7.30 18.08
N GLY A 80 5.83 7.32 18.88
CA GLY A 80 6.67 8.51 19.09
C GLY A 80 8.11 8.17 19.42
N ILE A 81 9.03 9.00 18.93
CA ILE A 81 10.47 8.84 19.17
C ILE A 81 10.82 8.90 20.67
N SER A 82 10.03 9.62 21.47
CA SER A 82 10.19 9.71 22.93
C SER A 82 10.06 8.36 23.64
N GLN A 83 9.36 7.39 23.06
CA GLN A 83 9.17 6.04 23.59
C GLN A 83 10.38 5.14 23.39
N VAL A 84 11.33 5.56 22.51
CA VAL A 84 12.53 4.77 22.21
C VAL A 84 13.65 5.12 23.20
N PRO A 85 14.25 4.16 23.94
CA PRO A 85 15.39 4.42 24.80
C PRO A 85 16.58 5.01 24.02
N GLU A 86 17.34 5.92 24.65
CA GLU A 86 18.51 6.52 24.01
C GLU A 86 19.53 5.46 23.55
N GLY A 87 20.11 5.68 22.38
CA GLY A 87 21.11 4.77 21.80
C GLY A 87 20.55 3.50 21.18
N SER A 88 19.23 3.25 21.28
CA SER A 88 18.60 2.06 20.70
C SER A 88 18.59 2.10 19.17
N LEU A 89 18.37 0.92 18.57
CA LEU A 89 18.16 0.77 17.14
C LEU A 89 16.70 1.09 16.80
N LEU A 90 16.50 2.05 15.90
CA LEU A 90 15.19 2.47 15.38
C LEU A 90 15.13 2.27 13.88
N LEU A 91 14.06 1.66 13.42
CA LEU A 91 13.78 1.48 11.99
C LEU A 91 12.62 2.38 11.57
N TYR A 92 12.80 3.14 10.50
CA TYR A 92 11.71 3.89 9.86
C TYR A 92 10.94 2.98 8.91
N SER A 93 9.61 3.12 8.92
CA SER A 93 8.71 2.29 8.12
C SER A 93 8.79 2.55 6.60
N ALA A 94 8.11 1.72 5.82
CA ALA A 94 8.00 1.89 4.38
C ALA A 94 7.37 3.24 3.96
N HIS A 95 6.60 3.87 4.85
CA HIS A 95 5.84 5.10 4.60
C HIS A 95 6.70 6.37 4.62
N GLY A 96 7.94 6.26 5.10
CA GLY A 96 8.82 7.41 5.30
C GLY A 96 8.49 8.23 6.54
N VAL A 97 9.40 9.14 6.88
CA VAL A 97 9.27 10.01 8.06
C VAL A 97 9.69 11.43 7.73
N SER A 98 9.14 12.40 8.47
CA SER A 98 9.50 13.80 8.31
C SER A 98 10.95 14.09 8.78
N PRO A 99 11.56 15.20 8.32
CA PRO A 99 12.85 15.67 8.83
C PRO A 99 12.86 15.91 10.33
N GLN A 100 11.70 16.26 10.92
CA GLN A 100 11.57 16.47 12.36
C GLN A 100 11.79 15.16 13.13
N VAL A 101 11.18 14.07 12.69
CA VAL A 101 11.36 12.72 13.27
C VAL A 101 12.83 12.30 13.19
N ARG A 102 13.47 12.52 12.03
CA ARG A 102 14.91 12.23 11.86
C ARG A 102 15.80 13.10 12.79
N ALA A 103 15.44 14.37 13.00
CA ALA A 103 16.18 15.27 13.90
C ALA A 103 16.03 14.83 15.38
N GLU A 104 14.82 14.45 15.79
CA GLU A 104 14.56 13.94 17.14
C GLU A 104 15.32 12.64 17.41
N ALA A 105 15.32 11.70 16.46
CA ALA A 105 16.11 10.47 16.57
C ALA A 105 17.61 10.74 16.74
N ARG A 106 18.16 11.72 15.98
CA ARG A 106 19.57 12.14 16.15
C ARG A 106 19.83 12.74 17.53
N THR A 107 18.95 13.59 18.03
CA THR A 107 19.08 14.20 19.37
C THR A 107 19.12 13.14 20.46
N ARG A 108 18.37 12.06 20.32
CA ARG A 108 18.34 10.91 21.22
C ARG A 108 19.44 9.88 20.94
N ARG A 109 20.38 10.17 20.02
CA ARG A 109 21.50 9.29 19.63
C ARG A 109 21.04 7.90 19.16
N LEU A 110 19.84 7.80 18.55
CA LEU A 110 19.35 6.52 18.05
C LEU A 110 20.17 6.08 16.83
N GLN A 111 20.42 4.78 16.73
CA GLN A 111 20.94 4.17 15.53
C GLN A 111 19.75 3.96 14.59
N THR A 112 19.78 4.53 13.38
CA THR A 112 18.62 4.49 12.50
C THR A 112 18.88 3.67 11.25
N ILE A 113 17.88 2.87 10.85
CA ILE A 113 17.80 2.18 9.55
C ILE A 113 16.57 2.73 8.84
N ASP A 114 16.74 3.20 7.61
CA ASP A 114 15.65 3.79 6.84
C ASP A 114 15.09 2.78 5.83
N ALA A 115 13.93 2.17 6.14
CA ALA A 115 13.23 1.25 5.27
C ALA A 115 12.16 1.92 4.40
N THR A 116 12.23 3.25 4.23
CA THR A 116 11.32 4.00 3.36
C THR A 116 11.34 3.44 1.94
N CYS A 117 10.15 3.18 1.39
CA CYS A 117 10.00 2.76 -0.01
C CYS A 117 10.64 3.80 -0.95
N PRO A 118 11.48 3.37 -1.92
CA PRO A 118 12.10 4.30 -2.87
C PRO A 118 11.10 5.17 -3.65
N LEU A 119 9.85 4.70 -3.84
CA LEU A 119 8.81 5.49 -4.50
C LEU A 119 8.24 6.59 -3.59
N VAL A 120 8.20 6.37 -2.28
CA VAL A 120 7.89 7.41 -1.29
C VAL A 120 9.04 8.41 -1.19
N THR A 121 10.28 7.92 -1.15
CA THR A 121 11.47 8.79 -1.18
C THR A 121 11.48 9.71 -2.40
N LYS A 122 11.02 9.22 -3.56
CA LYS A 122 10.84 10.04 -4.77
C LYS A 122 9.93 11.24 -4.51
N VAL A 123 8.78 11.02 -3.91
CA VAL A 123 7.80 12.10 -3.59
C VAL A 123 8.40 13.12 -2.63
N HIS A 124 9.11 12.68 -1.58
CA HIS A 124 9.84 13.56 -0.66
C HIS A 124 10.86 14.43 -1.39
N LEU A 125 11.66 13.84 -2.29
CA LEU A 125 12.68 14.58 -3.05
C LEU A 125 12.03 15.60 -4.02
N GLU A 126 10.91 15.27 -4.62
CA GLU A 126 10.16 16.18 -5.48
C GLU A 126 9.54 17.34 -4.68
N ALA A 127 9.02 17.07 -3.47
CA ALA A 127 8.55 18.12 -2.56
C ALA A 127 9.68 19.10 -2.21
N ILE A 128 10.85 18.59 -1.85
CA ILE A 128 12.04 19.41 -1.57
C ILE A 128 12.44 20.24 -2.79
N LYS A 129 12.45 19.63 -3.98
CA LYS A 129 12.82 20.28 -5.24
C LYS A 129 11.86 21.40 -5.57
N PHE A 130 10.55 21.14 -5.62
CA PHE A 130 9.55 22.15 -5.94
C PHE A 130 9.56 23.31 -4.94
N ALA A 131 9.71 23.03 -3.64
CA ALA A 131 9.82 24.09 -2.63
C ALA A 131 11.06 24.98 -2.85
N ARG A 132 12.23 24.38 -3.18
CA ARG A 132 13.47 25.15 -3.51
C ARG A 132 13.32 25.98 -4.77
N GLU A 133 12.55 25.52 -5.74
CA GLU A 133 12.25 26.23 -6.98
C GLU A 133 11.16 27.32 -6.76
N GLY A 134 10.65 27.48 -5.55
CA GLY A 134 9.66 28.50 -5.17
C GLY A 134 8.25 28.18 -5.59
N TYR A 135 7.91 26.92 -5.80
CA TYR A 135 6.52 26.49 -5.97
C TYR A 135 5.81 26.39 -4.62
N HIS A 136 4.53 26.71 -4.60
CA HIS A 136 3.62 26.17 -3.61
C HIS A 136 3.14 24.80 -4.08
N ILE A 137 3.18 23.80 -3.21
CA ILE A 137 2.89 22.39 -3.55
C ILE A 137 1.50 22.07 -3.03
N VAL A 138 0.65 21.52 -3.89
CA VAL A 138 -0.63 20.92 -3.49
C VAL A 138 -0.41 19.42 -3.44
N LEU A 139 -0.39 18.86 -2.24
CA LEU A 139 -0.30 17.43 -2.02
C LEU A 139 -1.71 16.83 -2.00
N ILE A 140 -2.00 15.93 -2.92
CA ILE A 140 -3.25 15.16 -2.95
C ILE A 140 -3.03 13.91 -2.10
N GLY A 141 -3.81 13.72 -1.03
CA GLY A 141 -3.61 12.61 -0.10
C GLY A 141 -4.60 12.64 1.05
N HIS A 142 -4.51 11.68 1.95
CA HIS A 142 -5.42 11.59 3.10
C HIS A 142 -4.77 12.16 4.36
N ALA A 143 -5.49 13.06 5.02
CA ALA A 143 -5.05 13.64 6.29
C ALA A 143 -4.77 12.52 7.33
N GLY A 144 -3.67 12.68 8.07
CA GLY A 144 -3.28 11.72 9.10
C GLY A 144 -2.55 10.46 8.61
N HIS A 145 -2.46 10.22 7.30
CA HIS A 145 -1.67 9.11 6.79
C HIS A 145 -0.16 9.38 6.92
N ASP A 146 0.61 8.38 7.36
CA ASP A 146 2.06 8.50 7.63
C ASP A 146 2.86 9.06 6.45
N GLU A 147 2.58 8.59 5.24
CA GLU A 147 3.22 9.07 4.01
C GLU A 147 2.95 10.56 3.76
N VAL A 148 1.71 11.01 4.03
CA VAL A 148 1.31 12.41 3.88
C VAL A 148 2.01 13.28 4.92
N ILE A 149 2.03 12.85 6.19
CA ILE A 149 2.72 13.53 7.29
C ILE A 149 4.22 13.65 6.97
N GLY A 150 4.84 12.57 6.49
CA GLY A 150 6.24 12.53 6.09
C GLY A 150 6.55 13.54 4.98
N THR A 151 5.78 13.51 3.90
CA THR A 151 5.95 14.39 2.73
C THR A 151 5.70 15.85 3.07
N MET A 152 4.63 16.18 3.82
CA MET A 152 4.36 17.55 4.27
C MET A 152 5.50 18.10 5.14
N GLY A 153 6.10 17.25 5.95
CA GLY A 153 7.25 17.60 6.79
C GLY A 153 8.49 18.04 6.02
N GLU A 154 8.67 17.62 4.74
CA GLU A 154 9.83 18.02 3.93
C GLU A 154 9.81 19.52 3.53
N ALA A 155 8.63 20.10 3.40
CA ALA A 155 8.49 21.52 3.07
C ALA A 155 7.23 22.16 3.73
N PRO A 156 7.13 22.21 5.06
CA PRO A 156 5.89 22.48 5.79
C PRO A 156 5.29 23.88 5.55
N ARG A 157 6.10 24.83 5.04
CA ARG A 157 5.62 26.18 4.68
C ARG A 157 5.20 26.31 3.22
N SER A 158 5.43 25.30 2.42
CA SER A 158 5.22 25.32 0.96
C SER A 158 4.25 24.24 0.49
N ILE A 159 3.67 23.44 1.39
CA ILE A 159 2.75 22.36 1.05
C ILE A 159 1.39 22.63 1.68
N SER A 160 0.32 22.52 0.86
CA SER A 160 -1.07 22.40 1.32
C SER A 160 -1.59 21.02 0.93
N LEU A 161 -2.26 20.34 1.86
CA LEU A 161 -2.96 19.10 1.61
C LEU A 161 -4.34 19.36 1.01
N VAL A 162 -4.76 18.54 0.06
CA VAL A 162 -6.15 18.45 -0.42
C VAL A 162 -6.55 16.99 -0.56
N GLU A 163 -7.78 16.67 -0.15
CA GLU A 163 -8.35 15.34 -0.24
C GLU A 163 -9.38 15.23 -1.38
N ASN A 164 -10.00 16.34 -1.77
CA ASN A 164 -11.13 16.39 -2.70
C ASN A 164 -11.17 17.67 -3.53
N VAL A 165 -12.12 17.75 -4.45
CA VAL A 165 -12.31 18.89 -5.38
C VAL A 165 -12.71 20.16 -4.64
N GLU A 166 -13.53 20.06 -3.61
CA GLU A 166 -14.02 21.19 -2.81
C GLU A 166 -12.86 21.91 -2.11
N GLU A 167 -11.87 21.14 -1.62
CA GLU A 167 -10.67 21.70 -1.00
C GLU A 167 -9.74 22.36 -2.02
N VAL A 168 -9.70 21.86 -3.26
CA VAL A 168 -9.01 22.57 -4.36
C VAL A 168 -9.62 23.93 -4.57
N ASP A 169 -10.96 24.04 -4.56
CA ASP A 169 -11.66 25.31 -4.74
C ASP A 169 -11.48 26.30 -3.59
N ALA A 170 -11.21 25.78 -2.40
CA ALA A 170 -10.93 26.58 -1.20
C ALA A 170 -9.49 27.09 -1.10
N LEU A 171 -8.56 26.64 -1.96
CA LEU A 171 -7.16 27.07 -1.90
C LEU A 171 -7.03 28.59 -2.05
N PRO A 172 -6.22 29.28 -1.21
CA PRO A 172 -6.16 30.76 -1.17
C PRO A 172 -5.22 31.35 -2.23
N PHE A 173 -4.99 30.68 -3.36
CA PHE A 173 -4.03 31.11 -4.37
C PHE A 173 -4.73 31.62 -5.63
N PRO A 174 -4.21 32.71 -6.27
CA PRO A 174 -4.71 33.19 -7.55
C PRO A 174 -4.38 32.19 -8.69
N PRO A 175 -5.11 32.19 -9.83
CA PRO A 175 -4.93 31.27 -10.94
C PRO A 175 -3.54 31.28 -11.60
N ASP A 176 -2.79 32.35 -11.46
CA ASP A 176 -1.44 32.53 -12.00
C ASP A 176 -0.33 32.20 -10.99
N ALA A 177 -0.69 31.74 -9.80
CA ALA A 177 0.27 31.34 -8.77
C ALA A 177 1.19 30.22 -9.28
N LYS A 178 2.43 30.23 -8.80
CA LYS A 178 3.43 29.21 -9.11
C LYS A 178 3.19 27.95 -8.28
N ILE A 179 2.34 27.07 -8.78
CA ILE A 179 1.89 25.85 -8.09
C ILE A 179 2.42 24.60 -8.78
N ALA A 180 2.79 23.60 -7.98
CA ALA A 180 3.01 22.22 -8.38
C ALA A 180 2.05 21.30 -7.62
N TYR A 181 1.74 20.13 -8.15
CA TYR A 181 1.05 19.10 -7.39
C TYR A 181 1.93 17.85 -7.21
N LEU A 182 1.70 17.14 -6.13
CA LEU A 182 2.19 15.79 -5.82
C LEU A 182 1.04 14.96 -5.31
N THR A 183 1.19 13.63 -5.32
CA THR A 183 0.18 12.73 -4.77
C THR A 183 0.77 11.73 -3.79
N GLN A 184 -0.04 11.28 -2.84
CA GLN A 184 0.21 10.08 -2.07
C GLN A 184 0.26 8.88 -3.02
N THR A 185 1.13 7.89 -2.73
CA THR A 185 1.39 6.77 -3.66
C THR A 185 0.27 5.73 -3.75
N THR A 186 -0.71 5.76 -2.82
CA THR A 186 -1.75 4.74 -2.65
C THR A 186 -3.18 5.26 -2.87
N LEU A 187 -3.35 6.36 -3.60
CA LEU A 187 -4.67 6.92 -3.91
C LEU A 187 -5.47 6.07 -4.90
N SER A 188 -6.78 6.28 -4.91
CA SER A 188 -7.63 5.89 -6.03
C SER A 188 -7.20 6.64 -7.30
N LEU A 189 -7.07 5.93 -8.42
CA LEU A 189 -6.72 6.53 -9.70
C LEU A 189 -7.80 7.53 -10.15
N ASP A 190 -9.07 7.17 -10.02
CA ASP A 190 -10.19 8.00 -10.47
C ASP A 190 -10.34 9.26 -9.62
N GLU A 191 -10.25 9.12 -8.28
CA GLU A 191 -10.30 10.26 -7.36
C GLU A 191 -9.13 11.21 -7.58
N ALA A 192 -7.90 10.68 -7.67
CA ALA A 192 -6.72 11.49 -7.90
C ALA A 192 -6.80 12.24 -9.24
N ASN A 193 -7.25 11.57 -10.31
CA ASN A 193 -7.43 12.21 -11.62
C ASN A 193 -8.47 13.32 -11.57
N THR A 194 -9.58 13.11 -10.87
CA THR A 194 -10.63 14.14 -10.69
C THR A 194 -10.07 15.38 -10.00
N VAL A 195 -9.31 15.22 -8.93
CA VAL A 195 -8.67 16.33 -8.21
C VAL A 195 -7.60 17.00 -9.07
N ILE A 196 -6.77 16.23 -9.79
CA ILE A 196 -5.72 16.74 -10.69
C ILE A 196 -6.36 17.57 -11.84
N GLU A 197 -7.43 17.09 -12.44
CA GLU A 197 -8.14 17.83 -13.49
C GLU A 197 -8.69 19.14 -12.97
N ARG A 198 -9.27 19.16 -11.77
CA ARG A 198 -9.73 20.39 -11.14
C ARG A 198 -8.61 21.37 -10.86
N LEU A 199 -7.46 20.86 -10.37
CA LEU A 199 -6.25 21.69 -10.18
C LEU A 199 -5.77 22.31 -11.50
N LYS A 200 -5.74 21.54 -12.60
CA LYS A 200 -5.34 22.04 -13.93
C LYS A 200 -6.30 23.10 -14.46
N GLN A 201 -7.60 22.94 -14.22
CA GLN A 201 -8.61 23.94 -14.59
C GLN A 201 -8.40 25.25 -13.82
N ARG A 202 -8.16 25.15 -12.51
CA ARG A 202 -7.97 26.32 -11.64
C ARG A 202 -6.62 27.01 -11.83
N TYR A 203 -5.57 26.21 -12.09
CA TYR A 203 -4.19 26.67 -12.24
C TYR A 203 -3.61 26.18 -13.58
N PRO A 204 -3.87 26.89 -14.70
CA PRO A 204 -3.49 26.42 -16.03
C PRO A 204 -1.98 26.22 -16.26
N ARG A 205 -1.15 26.79 -15.38
CA ARG A 205 0.32 26.67 -15.41
C ARG A 205 0.88 25.78 -14.31
N ILE A 206 0.04 24.92 -13.71
CA ILE A 206 0.47 24.01 -12.65
C ILE A 206 1.56 23.06 -13.15
N ALA A 207 2.63 22.92 -12.36
CA ALA A 207 3.67 21.94 -12.62
C ALA A 207 3.23 20.55 -12.11
N SER A 208 3.54 19.52 -12.88
CA SER A 208 3.32 18.12 -12.52
C SER A 208 4.64 17.45 -12.13
N PRO A 209 4.60 16.36 -11.34
CA PRO A 209 5.77 15.52 -11.13
C PRO A 209 6.27 14.97 -12.48
N PRO A 210 7.60 14.75 -12.66
CA PRO A 210 8.17 14.22 -13.91
C PRO A 210 7.68 12.82 -14.28
N LYS A 211 7.27 12.05 -13.27
CA LYS A 211 6.61 10.74 -13.37
C LYS A 211 5.50 10.70 -12.34
N GLU A 212 4.44 10.00 -12.63
CA GLU A 212 3.32 9.79 -11.70
C GLU A 212 3.80 9.33 -10.32
N ASP A 213 3.17 9.85 -9.27
CA ASP A 213 3.49 9.51 -7.89
C ASP A 213 2.71 8.29 -7.42
N ILE A 214 1.48 8.07 -7.93
CA ILE A 214 0.75 6.84 -7.65
C ILE A 214 1.60 5.68 -8.14
N CYS A 215 1.94 4.78 -7.22
CA CYS A 215 2.93 3.76 -7.52
C CYS A 215 2.39 2.65 -8.45
N TYR A 216 3.27 2.01 -9.20
CA TYR A 216 2.93 0.91 -10.11
C TYR A 216 2.11 -0.19 -9.41
N ALA A 217 2.41 -0.48 -8.14
CA ALA A 217 1.73 -1.53 -7.40
C ALA A 217 0.27 -1.17 -7.10
N THR A 218 0.02 0.11 -6.77
CA THR A 218 -1.33 0.65 -6.60
C THR A 218 -2.10 0.59 -7.91
N THR A 219 -1.53 1.09 -9.00
CA THR A 219 -2.13 1.09 -10.33
C THR A 219 -2.48 -0.34 -10.79
N ASN A 220 -1.51 -1.25 -10.74
CA ASN A 220 -1.69 -2.62 -11.21
C ASN A 220 -2.78 -3.38 -10.44
N ARG A 221 -2.87 -3.18 -9.11
CA ARG A 221 -3.89 -3.85 -8.30
C ARG A 221 -5.28 -3.25 -8.53
N GLN A 222 -5.40 -1.95 -8.70
CA GLN A 222 -6.68 -1.31 -9.05
C GLN A 222 -7.15 -1.77 -10.43
N GLU A 223 -6.29 -1.77 -11.46
CA GLU A 223 -6.60 -2.29 -12.79
C GLU A 223 -7.06 -3.78 -12.74
N ALA A 224 -6.37 -4.60 -11.93
CA ALA A 224 -6.73 -6.01 -11.78
C ALA A 224 -8.11 -6.18 -11.14
N VAL A 225 -8.44 -5.44 -10.08
CA VAL A 225 -9.75 -5.48 -9.44
C VAL A 225 -10.84 -5.00 -10.39
N THR A 226 -10.64 -3.87 -11.07
CA THR A 226 -11.59 -3.33 -12.05
C THR A 226 -11.90 -4.36 -13.13
N GLY A 227 -10.90 -5.10 -13.62
CA GLY A 227 -11.10 -6.17 -14.60
C GLY A 227 -11.86 -7.39 -14.04
N LEU A 228 -11.70 -7.71 -12.74
CA LEU A 228 -12.37 -8.88 -12.13
C LEU A 228 -13.81 -8.62 -11.71
N VAL A 229 -14.09 -7.42 -11.22
CA VAL A 229 -15.37 -7.07 -10.58
C VAL A 229 -16.56 -7.27 -11.53
N SER A 230 -16.37 -7.10 -12.85
CA SER A 230 -17.42 -7.29 -13.85
C SER A 230 -17.91 -8.74 -13.94
N GLU A 231 -17.04 -9.72 -13.64
CA GLU A 231 -17.34 -11.15 -13.69
C GLU A 231 -17.66 -11.74 -12.32
N ALA A 232 -17.45 -11.00 -11.23
CA ALA A 232 -17.62 -11.46 -9.86
C ALA A 232 -18.98 -11.08 -9.28
N ASP A 233 -19.48 -11.94 -8.37
CA ASP A 233 -20.65 -11.65 -7.54
C ASP A 233 -20.25 -11.01 -6.21
N VAL A 234 -19.08 -11.38 -5.68
CA VAL A 234 -18.52 -10.90 -4.42
C VAL A 234 -17.04 -10.63 -4.60
N LEU A 235 -16.52 -9.56 -3.98
CA LEU A 235 -15.10 -9.23 -3.90
C LEU A 235 -14.60 -9.38 -2.47
N ILE A 236 -13.56 -10.17 -2.27
CA ILE A 236 -12.79 -10.26 -1.02
C ILE A 236 -11.43 -9.61 -1.23
N VAL A 237 -11.12 -8.64 -0.39
CA VAL A 237 -9.82 -7.95 -0.37
C VAL A 237 -9.11 -8.32 0.92
N LEU A 238 -7.93 -8.96 0.83
CA LEU A 238 -7.08 -9.25 1.97
C LEU A 238 -6.22 -8.03 2.30
N GLY A 239 -6.30 -7.55 3.54
CA GLY A 239 -5.54 -6.39 4.01
C GLY A 239 -6.19 -5.75 5.22
N SER A 240 -5.44 -4.87 5.89
CA SER A 240 -5.90 -4.22 7.11
C SER A 240 -6.66 -2.93 6.83
N GLN A 241 -7.57 -2.56 7.73
CA GLN A 241 -8.45 -1.38 7.60
C GLN A 241 -7.68 -0.05 7.54
N ASN A 242 -6.49 0.02 8.12
CA ASN A 242 -5.61 1.20 8.06
C ASN A 242 -4.73 1.25 6.79
N SER A 243 -4.80 0.23 5.92
CA SER A 243 -4.10 0.22 4.63
C SER A 243 -4.89 1.00 3.58
N SER A 244 -4.40 2.19 3.19
CA SER A 244 -5.00 3.00 2.13
C SER A 244 -5.17 2.20 0.84
N ASN A 245 -4.13 1.49 0.37
CA ASN A 245 -4.21 0.68 -0.83
C ASN A 245 -5.31 -0.41 -0.74
N SER A 246 -5.41 -1.13 0.39
CA SER A 246 -6.41 -2.19 0.55
C SER A 246 -7.84 -1.65 0.55
N ARG A 247 -8.06 -0.52 1.22
CA ARG A 247 -9.37 0.16 1.23
C ARG A 247 -9.81 0.57 -0.18
N ARG A 248 -8.89 1.14 -1.00
CA ARG A 248 -9.18 1.53 -2.38
C ARG A 248 -9.62 0.34 -3.24
N LEU A 249 -9.03 -0.84 -3.05
CA LEU A 249 -9.45 -2.04 -3.77
C LEU A 249 -10.88 -2.47 -3.39
N MET A 250 -11.24 -2.40 -2.11
CA MET A 250 -12.61 -2.67 -1.66
C MET A 250 -13.61 -1.67 -2.25
N GLU A 251 -13.28 -0.39 -2.23
CA GLU A 251 -14.12 0.70 -2.73
C GLU A 251 -14.41 0.58 -4.24
N ILE A 252 -13.48 0.05 -5.05
CA ILE A 252 -13.73 -0.27 -6.46
C ILE A 252 -14.86 -1.31 -6.59
N GLY A 253 -14.86 -2.35 -5.75
CA GLY A 253 -15.94 -3.33 -5.73
C GLY A 253 -17.29 -2.71 -5.37
N GLN A 254 -17.32 -1.90 -4.31
CA GLN A 254 -18.52 -1.23 -3.83
C GLN A 254 -19.09 -0.24 -4.86
N SER A 255 -18.23 0.58 -5.46
CA SER A 255 -18.63 1.54 -6.49
C SER A 255 -19.14 0.86 -7.77
N SER A 256 -18.71 -0.37 -8.03
CA SER A 256 -19.22 -1.23 -9.12
C SER A 256 -20.54 -1.94 -8.75
N GLY A 257 -21.13 -1.63 -7.58
CA GLY A 257 -22.39 -2.22 -7.11
C GLY A 257 -22.27 -3.67 -6.64
N LYS A 258 -21.04 -4.15 -6.32
CA LYS A 258 -20.81 -5.51 -5.83
C LYS A 258 -20.62 -5.52 -4.31
N PRO A 259 -21.10 -6.55 -3.60
CA PRO A 259 -20.65 -6.82 -2.24
C PRO A 259 -19.12 -6.94 -2.21
N ALA A 260 -18.46 -6.09 -1.44
CA ALA A 260 -17.00 -6.08 -1.33
C ALA A 260 -16.59 -5.94 0.13
N TYR A 261 -15.70 -6.81 0.58
CA TYR A 261 -15.29 -6.91 1.97
C TYR A 261 -13.77 -6.84 2.08
N LEU A 262 -13.28 -6.02 3.01
CA LEU A 262 -11.89 -5.93 3.39
C LEU A 262 -11.70 -6.69 4.70
N VAL A 263 -10.84 -7.70 4.70
CA VAL A 263 -10.61 -8.60 5.84
C VAL A 263 -9.12 -8.82 6.09
N ASP A 264 -8.75 -8.94 7.37
CA ASP A 264 -7.37 -9.26 7.77
C ASP A 264 -7.01 -10.74 7.53
N GLY A 265 -7.99 -11.63 7.37
CA GLY A 265 -7.76 -13.05 7.11
C GLY A 265 -9.01 -13.91 7.09
N ALA A 266 -8.83 -15.23 6.92
CA ALA A 266 -9.92 -16.19 6.81
C ALA A 266 -10.86 -16.23 8.01
N HIS A 267 -10.37 -15.88 9.20
CA HIS A 267 -11.16 -15.84 10.44
C HIS A 267 -12.23 -14.74 10.46
N GLU A 268 -12.16 -13.77 9.57
CA GLU A 268 -13.16 -12.71 9.41
C GLU A 268 -14.19 -13.01 8.32
N LEU A 269 -13.97 -14.07 7.51
CA LEU A 269 -14.92 -14.47 6.47
C LEU A 269 -16.22 -14.99 7.12
N ARG A 270 -17.34 -14.48 6.64
CA ARG A 270 -18.65 -14.87 7.11
C ARG A 270 -19.36 -15.73 6.07
N PRO A 271 -19.80 -16.97 6.43
CA PRO A 271 -20.45 -17.88 5.48
C PRO A 271 -21.65 -17.28 4.75
N GLU A 272 -22.38 -16.38 5.43
CA GLU A 272 -23.55 -15.69 4.88
C GLU A 272 -23.24 -14.71 3.74
N TRP A 273 -21.99 -14.40 3.49
CA TRP A 273 -21.58 -13.60 2.32
C TRP A 273 -21.57 -14.38 1.02
N PHE A 274 -21.66 -15.71 1.10
CA PHE A 274 -21.41 -16.60 -0.03
C PHE A 274 -22.59 -17.51 -0.33
N ALA A 275 -22.88 -17.71 -1.62
CA ALA A 275 -23.76 -18.77 -2.11
C ALA A 275 -22.96 -19.80 -2.91
N ALA A 276 -23.47 -21.03 -3.01
CA ALA A 276 -22.73 -22.17 -3.55
C ALA A 276 -22.41 -22.06 -5.06
N ASP A 277 -23.11 -21.20 -5.77
CA ASP A 277 -23.01 -21.02 -7.24
C ASP A 277 -22.37 -19.68 -7.65
N GLN A 278 -21.82 -18.93 -6.68
CA GLN A 278 -21.26 -17.61 -6.92
C GLN A 278 -19.82 -17.66 -7.46
N THR A 279 -19.48 -16.59 -8.16
CA THR A 279 -18.09 -16.25 -8.52
C THR A 279 -17.54 -15.26 -7.51
N VAL A 280 -16.50 -15.66 -6.77
CA VAL A 280 -15.84 -14.86 -5.76
C VAL A 280 -14.50 -14.35 -6.29
N ALA A 281 -14.35 -13.05 -6.46
CA ALA A 281 -13.06 -12.46 -6.77
C ALA A 281 -12.25 -12.29 -5.45
N ILE A 282 -11.00 -12.72 -5.44
CA ILE A 282 -10.07 -12.53 -4.31
C ILE A 282 -8.87 -11.75 -4.79
N THR A 283 -8.56 -10.69 -4.08
CA THR A 283 -7.34 -9.89 -4.24
C THR A 283 -6.71 -9.59 -2.89
N ALA A 284 -5.53 -8.98 -2.92
CA ALA A 284 -4.83 -8.58 -1.70
C ALA A 284 -4.12 -7.24 -1.90
N GLY A 285 -4.20 -6.39 -0.90
CA GLY A 285 -3.47 -5.13 -0.87
C GLY A 285 -1.96 -5.33 -0.90
N ALA A 286 -1.24 -4.27 -1.28
CA ALA A 286 0.22 -4.30 -1.46
C ALA A 286 1.02 -4.62 -0.18
N SER A 287 0.38 -4.61 1.00
CA SER A 287 0.95 -4.95 2.31
C SER A 287 0.48 -6.28 2.87
N ALA A 288 -0.38 -7.04 2.17
CA ALA A 288 -0.88 -8.33 2.62
C ALA A 288 0.00 -9.49 2.13
N PRO A 289 0.39 -10.44 3.01
CA PRO A 289 1.20 -11.59 2.61
C PRO A 289 0.36 -12.65 1.87
N GLU A 290 1.00 -13.37 0.95
CA GLU A 290 0.35 -14.43 0.16
C GLU A 290 -0.21 -15.57 1.05
N GLN A 291 0.41 -15.81 2.20
CA GLN A 291 -0.08 -16.84 3.15
C GLN A 291 -1.53 -16.55 3.57
N VAL A 292 -1.86 -15.31 3.88
CA VAL A 292 -3.23 -14.91 4.29
C VAL A 292 -4.22 -15.10 3.15
N VAL A 293 -3.77 -14.86 1.91
CA VAL A 293 -4.60 -15.11 0.71
C VAL A 293 -4.89 -16.60 0.58
N GLN A 294 -3.85 -17.45 0.71
CA GLN A 294 -4.01 -18.88 0.60
C GLN A 294 -4.96 -19.44 1.67
N GLU A 295 -4.85 -18.99 2.92
CA GLU A 295 -5.75 -19.39 4.01
C GLU A 295 -7.22 -19.06 3.68
N CYS A 296 -7.50 -17.93 3.04
CA CYS A 296 -8.85 -17.56 2.61
C CYS A 296 -9.34 -18.42 1.44
N VAL A 297 -8.46 -18.71 0.49
CA VAL A 297 -8.77 -19.64 -0.63
C VAL A 297 -9.10 -21.02 -0.10
N ASP A 298 -8.25 -21.55 0.80
CA ASP A 298 -8.43 -22.89 1.39
C ASP A 298 -9.75 -22.97 2.16
N TYR A 299 -10.10 -21.95 2.95
CA TYR A 299 -11.37 -21.86 3.65
C TYR A 299 -12.58 -21.98 2.69
N LEU A 300 -12.57 -21.28 1.56
CA LEU A 300 -13.67 -21.33 0.60
C LEU A 300 -13.71 -22.67 -0.16
N VAL A 301 -12.54 -23.23 -0.49
CA VAL A 301 -12.43 -24.56 -1.11
C VAL A 301 -12.98 -25.65 -0.20
N GLU A 302 -12.56 -25.66 1.08
CA GLU A 302 -12.99 -26.68 2.05
C GLU A 302 -14.49 -26.58 2.37
N ARG A 303 -15.00 -25.35 2.50
CA ARG A 303 -16.38 -25.14 2.94
C ARG A 303 -17.42 -25.23 1.82
N PHE A 304 -17.08 -24.77 0.62
CA PHE A 304 -18.03 -24.62 -0.51
C PHE A 304 -17.65 -25.49 -1.72
N GLY A 305 -16.54 -26.23 -1.68
CA GLY A 305 -16.06 -27.02 -2.81
C GLY A 305 -15.62 -26.14 -3.99
N ALA A 306 -15.17 -24.92 -3.74
CA ALA A 306 -14.86 -23.93 -4.77
C ALA A 306 -13.74 -24.39 -5.70
N SER A 307 -13.87 -24.12 -6.99
CA SER A 307 -12.78 -24.22 -7.95
C SER A 307 -11.99 -22.90 -8.00
N VAL A 308 -10.68 -22.98 -8.23
CA VAL A 308 -9.81 -21.80 -8.23
C VAL A 308 -9.20 -21.58 -9.61
N ARG A 309 -9.31 -20.36 -10.14
CA ARG A 309 -8.56 -19.91 -11.32
C ARG A 309 -7.80 -18.63 -11.03
N GLU A 310 -6.54 -18.53 -11.42
CA GLU A 310 -5.79 -17.28 -11.37
C GLU A 310 -6.03 -16.48 -12.65
N VAL A 311 -6.29 -15.18 -12.48
CA VAL A 311 -6.49 -14.23 -13.60
C VAL A 311 -5.35 -13.23 -13.57
N THR A 312 -4.44 -13.37 -14.53
CA THR A 312 -3.24 -12.51 -14.63
C THR A 312 -3.53 -11.30 -15.53
N PHE A 313 -3.54 -10.12 -14.95
CA PHE A 313 -3.65 -8.84 -15.66
C PHE A 313 -2.29 -8.28 -16.04
N ARG A 314 -1.33 -8.38 -15.13
CA ARG A 314 0.02 -7.85 -15.34
C ARG A 314 1.05 -8.67 -14.54
N ARG A 315 2.29 -8.74 -15.02
CA ARG A 315 3.42 -9.31 -14.28
C ARG A 315 4.27 -8.20 -13.73
N GLU A 316 4.64 -8.30 -12.46
CA GLU A 316 5.55 -7.39 -11.79
C GLU A 316 6.96 -8.00 -11.71
N SER A 317 7.98 -7.22 -12.06
CA SER A 317 9.40 -7.63 -12.01
C SER A 317 10.25 -6.61 -11.25
N VAL A 318 9.61 -5.66 -10.55
CA VAL A 318 10.29 -4.62 -9.78
C VAL A 318 10.85 -5.22 -8.49
N SER A 319 12.08 -4.87 -8.16
CA SER A 319 12.71 -5.16 -6.87
C SER A 319 13.51 -3.95 -6.39
N PHE A 320 13.63 -3.78 -5.09
CA PHE A 320 14.45 -2.73 -4.51
C PHE A 320 15.55 -3.33 -3.63
N PRO A 321 16.79 -2.80 -3.71
CA PRO A 321 17.86 -3.26 -2.85
C PRO A 321 17.62 -2.80 -1.41
N LEU A 322 18.11 -3.56 -0.44
CA LEU A 322 18.15 -3.14 0.97
C LEU A 322 18.84 -1.78 1.13
N PRO A 323 18.49 -1.00 2.17
CA PRO A 323 19.16 0.25 2.50
C PRO A 323 20.68 0.11 2.58
N ARG A 324 21.39 1.18 2.23
CA ARG A 324 22.87 1.17 2.17
C ARG A 324 23.49 0.76 3.50
N GLU A 325 22.92 1.22 4.61
CA GLU A 325 23.34 0.96 5.97
C GLU A 325 23.44 -0.55 6.24
N LEU A 326 22.39 -1.29 5.93
CA LEU A 326 22.38 -2.75 6.08
C LEU A 326 23.29 -3.47 5.10
N ARG A 327 23.38 -2.99 3.85
CA ARG A 327 24.26 -3.60 2.85
C ARG A 327 25.74 -3.50 3.24
N VAL A 328 26.15 -2.36 3.79
CA VAL A 328 27.53 -2.15 4.25
C VAL A 328 27.85 -3.05 5.45
N LEU A 329 26.95 -3.11 6.43
CA LEU A 329 27.11 -3.97 7.60
C LEU A 329 27.16 -5.46 7.23
N LYS A 330 26.29 -5.89 6.31
CA LYS A 330 26.25 -7.27 5.79
C LYS A 330 27.53 -7.68 5.05
N ALA A 331 28.21 -6.73 4.39
CA ALA A 331 29.47 -7.00 3.70
C ALA A 331 30.66 -7.18 4.64
N HIS A 332 30.53 -6.82 5.93
CA HIS A 332 31.57 -6.87 6.96
C HIS A 332 31.29 -7.92 8.04
N ALA A 333 30.13 -8.59 8.01
CA ALA A 333 29.73 -9.69 8.87
C ALA A 333 29.99 -11.06 8.22
#